data_9f1f132cdefa31cf6d67124cc586a4bc
#
_entry.id   9f1f132cdefa31cf6d67124cc586a4bc
#
_cell.length_a   1.000
_cell.length_b   1.000
_cell.length_c   1.000
_cell.angle_alpha   90.00
_cell.angle_beta   90.00
_cell.angle_gamma   90.00
#
_symmetry.space_group_name_H-M   'P 1'
#
loop_
_entity.id
_entity.type
_entity.pdbx_description
1 polymer ?
#
loop_
_entity_poly.entity_id
_entity_poly.type
_entity_poly.pdbx_seq_one_letter_code
_entity_poly.pdbx_strand_id
1 'polypeptide(L)'
;MDLTLVAILGGLWGSFANVCIYRLPKDKGVVSGRSHCPKCKKKIIWYDNIPIISYLILNAKCRNCKSRISLQYPIVEMINILSFLIIYFLFGISLTTIFLMVLGLSFLIIFFIDLKYFIIPNSLTFSMMILGFIKSFDPNLNSIFPNYINSLIGGFFGYGIIFSIIFFYKQIRKKEGMGLGD
;
A
#
# COMPACT_ATOMS: atom_id res chain seq x y z
N MET A 1 -21.36 10.51 -5.76
CA MET A 1 -20.60 9.50 -6.55
C MET A 1 -21.19 8.15 -6.18
N ASP A 2 -21.49 7.30 -7.14
CA ASP A 2 -22.11 6.01 -6.84
C ASP A 2 -21.15 5.08 -6.09
N LEU A 3 -21.66 4.37 -5.08
CA LEU A 3 -20.91 3.36 -4.33
C LEU A 3 -20.25 2.31 -5.24
N THR A 4 -20.92 2.01 -6.37
CA THR A 4 -20.39 1.11 -7.39
C THR A 4 -19.07 1.61 -8.00
N LEU A 5 -18.99 2.92 -8.28
CA LEU A 5 -17.75 3.52 -8.80
C LEU A 5 -16.61 3.46 -7.77
N VAL A 6 -16.92 3.72 -6.49
CA VAL A 6 -15.93 3.61 -5.40
C VAL A 6 -15.43 2.18 -5.27
N ALA A 7 -16.32 1.20 -5.36
CA ALA A 7 -15.94 -0.22 -5.30
C ALA A 7 -15.05 -0.62 -6.50
N ILE A 8 -15.38 -0.17 -7.71
CA ILE A 8 -14.57 -0.40 -8.91
C ILE A 8 -13.17 0.20 -8.74
N LEU A 9 -13.10 1.47 -8.30
CA LEU A 9 -11.81 2.12 -8.02
C LEU A 9 -11.03 1.37 -6.95
N GLY A 10 -11.68 0.97 -5.86
CA GLY A 10 -11.06 0.16 -4.81
C GLY A 10 -10.48 -1.15 -5.33
N GLY A 11 -11.20 -1.84 -6.22
CA GLY A 11 -10.72 -3.05 -6.86
C GLY A 11 -9.50 -2.82 -7.77
N LEU A 12 -9.55 -1.79 -8.63
CA LEU A 12 -8.44 -1.45 -9.53
C LEU A 12 -7.16 -1.10 -8.75
N TRP A 13 -7.29 -0.26 -7.71
CA TRP A 13 -6.16 0.08 -6.83
C TRP A 13 -5.69 -1.12 -6.00
N GLY A 14 -6.58 -2.02 -5.58
CA GLY A 14 -6.23 -3.28 -4.93
C GLY A 14 -5.43 -4.22 -5.86
N SER A 15 -5.82 -4.30 -7.14
CA SER A 15 -5.04 -5.04 -8.15
C SER A 15 -3.66 -4.42 -8.36
N PHE A 16 -3.55 -3.09 -8.38
CA PHE A 16 -2.27 -2.38 -8.41
C PHE A 16 -1.44 -2.63 -7.14
N ALA A 17 -2.07 -2.68 -5.96
CA ALA A 17 -1.39 -3.02 -4.71
C ALA A 17 -0.69 -4.39 -4.80
N ASN A 18 -1.31 -5.38 -5.41
CA ASN A 18 -0.68 -6.69 -5.65
C ASN A 18 0.58 -6.59 -6.53
N VAL A 19 0.60 -5.68 -7.51
CA VAL A 19 1.81 -5.42 -8.32
C VAL A 19 2.91 -4.81 -7.45
N CYS A 20 2.57 -3.84 -6.59
CA CYS A 20 3.51 -3.22 -5.65
C CYS A 20 4.08 -4.25 -4.66
N ILE A 21 3.22 -5.07 -4.03
CA ILE A 21 3.61 -6.13 -3.10
C ILE A 21 4.59 -7.13 -3.73
N TYR A 22 4.42 -7.43 -5.02
CA TYR A 22 5.31 -8.35 -5.73
C TYR A 22 6.62 -7.73 -6.18
N ARG A 23 6.61 -6.43 -6.58
CA ARG A 23 7.73 -5.78 -7.25
C ARG A 23 8.63 -4.97 -6.33
N LEU A 24 8.07 -4.22 -5.38
CA LEU A 24 8.85 -3.35 -4.47
C LEU A 24 9.93 -4.10 -3.69
N PRO A 25 9.68 -5.28 -3.10
CA PRO A 25 10.72 -6.00 -2.38
C PRO A 25 11.86 -6.53 -3.25
N LYS A 26 11.73 -6.41 -4.57
CA LYS A 26 12.72 -6.89 -5.56
C LYS A 26 13.35 -5.74 -6.34
N ASP A 27 13.18 -4.51 -5.87
CA ASP A 27 13.65 -3.28 -6.51
C ASP A 27 13.24 -3.16 -7.99
N LYS A 28 12.06 -3.71 -8.34
CA LYS A 28 11.50 -3.66 -9.69
C LYS A 28 10.55 -2.47 -9.82
N GLY A 29 10.67 -1.72 -10.91
CA GLY A 29 9.75 -0.63 -11.22
C GLY A 29 8.29 -1.08 -11.24
N VAL A 30 7.42 -0.35 -10.54
CA VAL A 30 5.98 -0.67 -10.44
C VAL A 30 5.18 -0.16 -11.63
N VAL A 31 5.65 0.90 -12.31
CA VAL A 31 4.95 1.56 -13.42
C VAL A 31 5.21 0.86 -14.76
N SER A 32 6.38 0.28 -14.96
CA SER A 32 6.78 -0.33 -16.22
C SER A 32 6.52 -1.84 -16.26
N GLY A 33 5.96 -2.31 -17.38
CA GLY A 33 5.79 -3.73 -17.67
C GLY A 33 4.41 -4.30 -17.30
N ARG A 34 3.90 -5.14 -18.20
CA ARG A 34 2.63 -5.86 -18.03
C ARG A 34 2.73 -6.95 -16.94
N SER A 35 1.60 -7.26 -16.33
CA SER A 35 1.47 -8.42 -15.45
C SER A 35 1.69 -9.72 -16.24
N HIS A 36 2.39 -10.66 -15.61
CA HIS A 36 2.70 -11.96 -16.21
C HIS A 36 2.57 -13.08 -15.17
N CYS A 37 2.27 -14.27 -15.63
CA CYS A 37 2.20 -15.43 -14.76
C CYS A 37 3.60 -15.75 -14.21
N PRO A 38 3.78 -15.93 -12.89
CA PRO A 38 5.10 -16.22 -12.31
C PRO A 38 5.67 -17.58 -12.74
N LYS A 39 4.81 -18.54 -13.13
CA LYS A 39 5.23 -19.88 -13.57
C LYS A 39 5.55 -19.95 -15.06
N CYS A 40 4.60 -19.58 -15.94
CA CYS A 40 4.79 -19.71 -17.40
C CYS A 40 5.30 -18.43 -18.07
N LYS A 41 5.46 -17.32 -17.32
CA LYS A 41 5.94 -16.02 -17.79
C LYS A 41 5.13 -15.40 -18.93
N LYS A 42 4.00 -16.00 -19.34
CA LYS A 42 3.09 -15.41 -20.34
C LYS A 42 2.41 -14.17 -19.78
N LYS A 43 2.26 -13.15 -20.62
CA LYS A 43 1.56 -11.91 -20.28
C LYS A 43 0.10 -12.19 -19.95
N ILE A 44 -0.41 -11.55 -18.90
CA ILE A 44 -1.82 -11.63 -18.51
C ILE A 44 -2.60 -10.66 -19.40
N ILE A 45 -3.71 -11.14 -19.97
CA ILE A 45 -4.60 -10.34 -20.80
C ILE A 45 -5.39 -9.40 -19.88
N TRP A 46 -5.78 -8.22 -20.34
CA TRP A 46 -6.40 -7.19 -19.52
C TRP A 46 -7.65 -7.66 -18.77
N TYR A 47 -8.50 -8.46 -19.42
CA TYR A 47 -9.73 -9.00 -18.80
C TYR A 47 -9.44 -10.10 -17.78
N ASP A 48 -8.27 -10.75 -17.80
CA ASP A 48 -7.82 -11.69 -16.77
C ASP A 48 -7.21 -10.96 -15.55
N ASN A 49 -7.18 -9.63 -15.58
CA ASN A 49 -6.71 -8.77 -14.49
C ASN A 49 -7.85 -7.96 -13.85
N ILE A 50 -9.11 -8.25 -14.20
CA ILE A 50 -10.27 -7.61 -13.55
C ILE A 50 -10.33 -8.13 -12.10
N PRO A 51 -10.33 -7.21 -11.11
CA PRO A 51 -10.25 -7.59 -9.69
C PRO A 51 -11.36 -8.56 -9.29
N ILE A 52 -11.01 -9.58 -8.53
CA ILE A 52 -11.90 -10.62 -7.99
C ILE A 52 -12.59 -11.45 -9.09
N ILE A 53 -13.20 -10.78 -10.08
CA ILE A 53 -13.99 -11.41 -11.14
C ILE A 53 -13.13 -12.39 -11.96
N SER A 54 -11.93 -12.00 -12.35
CA SER A 54 -11.03 -12.88 -13.11
C SER A 54 -10.58 -14.09 -12.29
N TYR A 55 -10.38 -13.92 -10.99
CA TYR A 55 -10.03 -15.02 -10.10
C TYR A 55 -11.14 -16.09 -10.04
N LEU A 56 -12.40 -15.64 -9.96
CA LEU A 56 -13.57 -16.53 -9.94
C LEU A 56 -13.77 -17.24 -11.31
N ILE A 57 -13.75 -16.48 -12.42
CA ILE A 57 -13.92 -17.03 -13.78
C ILE A 57 -12.83 -18.03 -14.13
N LEU A 58 -11.59 -17.77 -13.71
CA LEU A 58 -10.45 -18.66 -13.95
C LEU A 58 -10.36 -19.83 -12.93
N ASN A 59 -11.31 -19.95 -12.00
CA ASN A 59 -11.29 -20.95 -10.93
C ASN A 59 -9.91 -21.01 -10.22
N ALA A 60 -9.39 -19.83 -9.88
CA ALA A 60 -8.09 -19.65 -9.21
C ALA A 60 -6.90 -20.28 -9.99
N LYS A 61 -6.97 -20.41 -11.32
CA LYS A 61 -5.93 -21.03 -12.15
C LYS A 61 -5.52 -20.15 -13.31
N CYS A 62 -4.23 -20.14 -13.64
CA CYS A 62 -3.73 -19.45 -14.82
C CYS A 62 -4.39 -20.01 -16.11
N ARG A 63 -4.85 -19.12 -16.99
CA ARG A 63 -5.47 -19.50 -18.27
C ARG A 63 -4.57 -20.42 -19.13
N ASN A 64 -3.26 -20.17 -19.11
CA ASN A 64 -2.31 -20.89 -19.97
C ASN A 64 -1.75 -22.17 -19.36
N CYS A 65 -1.15 -22.08 -18.17
CA CYS A 65 -0.44 -23.22 -17.57
C CYS A 65 -1.21 -23.92 -16.45
N LYS A 66 -2.46 -23.49 -16.18
CA LYS A 66 -3.36 -24.04 -15.14
C LYS A 66 -2.78 -24.06 -13.72
N SER A 67 -1.64 -23.38 -13.48
CA SER A 67 -1.09 -23.23 -12.14
C SER A 67 -2.02 -22.41 -11.24
N ARG A 68 -2.08 -22.76 -9.96
CA ARG A 68 -2.92 -22.06 -8.97
C ARG A 68 -2.47 -20.61 -8.79
N ILE A 69 -3.44 -19.69 -8.75
CA ILE A 69 -3.27 -18.28 -8.39
C ILE A 69 -3.39 -18.18 -6.87
N SER A 70 -2.51 -17.43 -6.23
CA SER A 70 -2.53 -17.24 -4.78
C SER A 70 -3.82 -16.54 -4.32
N LEU A 71 -4.36 -16.95 -3.19
CA LEU A 71 -5.48 -16.29 -2.50
C LEU A 71 -5.16 -14.85 -2.07
N GLN A 72 -3.88 -14.51 -1.94
CA GLN A 72 -3.46 -13.15 -1.63
C GLN A 72 -4.06 -12.12 -2.59
N TYR A 73 -4.15 -12.44 -3.90
CA TYR A 73 -4.66 -11.50 -4.90
C TYR A 73 -6.10 -11.04 -4.60
N PRO A 74 -7.10 -11.92 -4.55
CA PRO A 74 -8.46 -11.49 -4.27
C PRO A 74 -8.64 -10.96 -2.84
N ILE A 75 -7.86 -11.40 -1.86
CA ILE A 75 -7.91 -10.88 -0.49
C ILE A 75 -7.48 -9.41 -0.44
N VAL A 76 -6.35 -9.06 -1.05
CA VAL A 76 -5.87 -7.67 -1.13
C VAL A 76 -6.89 -6.79 -1.84
N GLU A 77 -7.44 -7.25 -2.95
CA GLU A 77 -8.46 -6.52 -3.72
C GLU A 77 -9.73 -6.29 -2.89
N MET A 78 -10.21 -7.30 -2.18
CA MET A 78 -11.40 -7.21 -1.33
C MET A 78 -11.20 -6.25 -0.16
N ILE A 79 -10.07 -6.37 0.55
CA ILE A 79 -9.75 -5.47 1.68
C ILE A 79 -9.68 -4.03 1.19
N ASN A 80 -9.07 -3.79 0.02
CA ASN A 80 -8.97 -2.43 -0.52
C ASN A 80 -10.33 -1.87 -0.95
N ILE A 81 -11.21 -2.69 -1.55
CA ILE A 81 -12.59 -2.29 -1.87
C ILE A 81 -13.33 -1.89 -0.59
N LEU A 82 -13.28 -2.72 0.44
CA LEU A 82 -13.95 -2.45 1.71
C LEU A 82 -13.39 -1.18 2.37
N SER A 83 -12.08 -1.00 2.38
CA SER A 83 -11.42 0.20 2.90
C SER A 83 -11.92 1.46 2.17
N PHE A 84 -11.97 1.45 0.85
CA PHE A 84 -12.44 2.59 0.05
C PHE A 84 -13.92 2.91 0.31
N LEU A 85 -14.77 1.88 0.41
CA LEU A 85 -16.18 2.05 0.71
C LEU A 85 -16.40 2.65 2.12
N ILE A 86 -15.67 2.15 3.12
CA ILE A 86 -15.76 2.66 4.51
C ILE A 86 -15.31 4.11 4.58
N ILE A 87 -14.15 4.43 3.98
CA ILE A 87 -13.63 5.81 3.98
C ILE A 87 -14.61 6.75 3.28
N TYR A 88 -15.14 6.34 2.12
CA TYR A 88 -16.11 7.13 1.39
C TYR A 88 -17.43 7.33 2.17
N PHE A 89 -17.91 6.30 2.85
CA PHE A 89 -19.10 6.38 3.68
C PHE A 89 -18.95 7.35 4.85
N LEU A 90 -17.77 7.41 5.46
CA LEU A 90 -17.49 8.27 6.62
C LEU A 90 -17.21 9.74 6.23
N PHE A 91 -16.53 9.98 5.11
CA PHE A 91 -16.00 11.31 4.76
C PHE A 91 -16.60 11.91 3.48
N GLY A 92 -17.45 11.16 2.76
CA GLY A 92 -18.07 11.63 1.51
C GLY A 92 -17.06 11.93 0.41
N ILE A 93 -17.40 12.87 -0.48
CA ILE A 93 -16.49 13.36 -1.53
C ILE A 93 -15.68 14.54 -0.96
N SER A 94 -14.44 14.30 -0.61
CA SER A 94 -13.55 15.32 -0.09
C SER A 94 -12.09 15.03 -0.45
N LEU A 95 -11.24 16.02 -0.36
CA LEU A 95 -9.80 15.85 -0.51
C LEU A 95 -9.24 14.90 0.56
N THR A 96 -9.84 14.95 1.76
CA THR A 96 -9.54 14.04 2.87
C THR A 96 -9.79 12.60 2.50
N THR A 97 -10.90 12.31 1.83
CA THR A 97 -11.24 10.96 1.38
C THR A 97 -10.17 10.39 0.46
N ILE A 98 -9.72 11.20 -0.53
CA ILE A 98 -8.66 10.79 -1.46
C ILE A 98 -7.36 10.52 -0.68
N PHE A 99 -7.00 11.41 0.24
CA PHE A 99 -5.79 11.24 1.06
C PHE A 99 -5.85 9.96 1.90
N LEU A 100 -6.97 9.71 2.59
CA LEU A 100 -7.17 8.51 3.41
C LEU A 100 -7.17 7.22 2.57
N MET A 101 -7.72 7.25 1.35
CA MET A 101 -7.66 6.13 0.41
C MET A 101 -6.22 5.79 0.01
N VAL A 102 -5.41 6.81 -0.30
CA VAL A 102 -3.98 6.62 -0.63
C VAL A 102 -3.20 6.11 0.58
N LEU A 103 -3.48 6.65 1.76
CA LEU A 103 -2.87 6.23 3.02
C LEU A 103 -3.21 4.76 3.33
N GLY A 104 -4.50 4.39 3.27
CA GLY A 104 -4.98 3.03 3.51
C GLY A 104 -4.38 2.02 2.53
N LEU A 105 -4.32 2.38 1.23
CA LEU A 105 -3.66 1.56 0.21
C LEU A 105 -2.18 1.34 0.53
N SER A 106 -1.47 2.38 0.94
CA SER A 106 -0.05 2.30 1.28
C SER A 106 0.18 1.40 2.50
N PHE A 107 -0.64 1.52 3.54
CA PHE A 107 -0.58 0.63 4.69
C PHE A 107 -0.88 -0.82 4.32
N LEU A 108 -1.86 -1.06 3.44
CA LEU A 108 -2.18 -2.40 2.94
C LEU A 108 -0.97 -3.02 2.22
N ILE A 109 -0.30 -2.25 1.36
CA ILE A 109 0.90 -2.71 0.65
C ILE A 109 2.03 -3.05 1.64
N ILE A 110 2.32 -2.14 2.59
CA ILE A 110 3.35 -2.35 3.62
C ILE A 110 3.05 -3.60 4.42
N PHE A 111 1.82 -3.76 4.90
CA PHE A 111 1.39 -4.91 5.69
C PHE A 111 1.64 -6.25 4.97
N PHE A 112 1.26 -6.37 3.70
CA PHE A 112 1.49 -7.61 2.95
C PHE A 112 2.95 -7.83 2.55
N ILE A 113 3.74 -6.78 2.40
CA ILE A 113 5.19 -6.89 2.18
C ILE A 113 5.86 -7.37 3.46
N ASP A 114 5.53 -6.75 4.60
CA ASP A 114 6.11 -7.10 5.88
C ASP A 114 5.79 -8.54 6.28
N LEU A 115 4.53 -8.97 6.17
CA LEU A 115 4.14 -10.36 6.42
C LEU A 115 4.94 -11.40 5.63
N LYS A 116 5.50 -11.03 4.49
CA LYS A 116 6.16 -11.98 3.59
C LYS A 116 7.66 -11.85 3.55
N TYR A 117 8.17 -10.65 3.69
CA TYR A 117 9.58 -10.34 3.49
C TYR A 117 10.25 -9.73 4.72
N PHE A 118 9.47 -9.34 5.75
CA PHE A 118 9.95 -8.67 6.96
C PHE A 118 10.77 -7.41 6.64
N ILE A 119 10.29 -6.62 5.68
CA ILE A 119 10.90 -5.35 5.27
C ILE A 119 9.82 -4.30 4.99
N ILE A 120 10.13 -3.04 5.27
CA ILE A 120 9.30 -1.89 4.90
C ILE A 120 10.03 -1.13 3.78
N PRO A 121 9.42 -1.00 2.56
CA PRO A 121 10.07 -0.29 1.46
C PRO A 121 10.23 1.19 1.74
N ASN A 122 11.46 1.70 1.74
CA ASN A 122 11.78 3.12 1.96
C ASN A 122 11.01 4.06 1.01
N SER A 123 10.79 3.64 -0.24
CA SER A 123 10.04 4.43 -1.22
C SER A 123 8.60 4.73 -0.78
N LEU A 124 7.92 3.80 -0.13
CA LEU A 124 6.58 4.02 0.40
C LEU A 124 6.62 4.90 1.64
N THR A 125 7.53 4.64 2.58
CA THR A 125 7.68 5.41 3.82
C THR A 125 7.95 6.89 3.51
N PHE A 126 8.91 7.19 2.63
CA PHE A 126 9.21 8.56 2.24
C PHE A 126 8.04 9.23 1.49
N SER A 127 7.37 8.51 0.59
CA SER A 127 6.21 9.06 -0.11
C SER A 127 5.07 9.41 0.85
N MET A 128 4.81 8.56 1.83
CA MET A 128 3.78 8.81 2.86
C MET A 128 4.14 9.97 3.78
N MET A 129 5.42 10.09 4.15
CA MET A 129 5.91 11.21 4.96
C MET A 129 5.72 12.55 4.23
N ILE A 130 6.05 12.61 2.94
CA ILE A 130 5.85 13.81 2.11
C ILE A 130 4.36 14.13 1.98
N LEU A 131 3.52 13.14 1.67
CA LEU A 131 2.08 13.33 1.55
C LEU A 131 1.45 13.80 2.87
N GLY A 132 1.85 13.22 3.99
CA GLY A 132 1.39 13.64 5.32
C GLY A 132 1.78 15.07 5.65
N PHE A 133 3.02 15.46 5.31
CA PHE A 133 3.49 16.83 5.50
C PHE A 133 2.71 17.82 4.62
N ILE A 134 2.53 17.53 3.33
CA ILE A 134 1.72 18.38 2.42
C ILE A 134 0.30 18.54 2.99
N LYS A 135 -0.28 17.48 3.51
CA LYS A 135 -1.63 17.48 4.05
C LYS A 135 -1.77 18.29 5.34
N SER A 136 -0.72 18.44 6.11
CA SER A 136 -0.71 19.25 7.35
C SER A 136 -0.91 20.76 7.13
N PHE A 137 -0.83 21.23 5.89
CA PHE A 137 -1.12 22.62 5.50
C PHE A 137 -2.62 22.86 5.20
N ASP A 138 -3.45 21.79 5.13
CA ASP A 138 -4.88 21.94 4.83
C ASP A 138 -5.65 22.31 6.10
N PRO A 139 -6.20 23.53 6.24
CA PRO A 139 -6.89 23.96 7.44
C PRO A 139 -8.18 23.17 7.71
N ASN A 140 -8.78 22.55 6.69
CA ASN A 140 -10.00 21.76 6.84
C ASN A 140 -9.76 20.39 7.48
N LEU A 141 -8.51 19.95 7.60
CA LEU A 141 -8.14 18.68 8.20
C LEU A 141 -7.65 18.77 9.64
N ASN A 142 -7.46 19.97 10.18
CA ASN A 142 -6.92 20.18 11.53
C ASN A 142 -7.76 19.54 12.66
N SER A 143 -8.99 19.11 12.37
CA SER A 143 -9.82 18.37 13.32
C SER A 143 -9.39 16.89 13.49
N ILE A 144 -8.71 16.32 12.49
CA ILE A 144 -8.31 14.89 12.46
C ILE A 144 -6.79 14.75 12.47
N PHE A 145 -6.09 15.66 11.80
CA PHE A 145 -4.64 15.63 11.66
C PHE A 145 -3.99 16.86 12.30
N PRO A 146 -2.77 16.75 12.84
CA PRO A 146 -2.06 17.88 13.40
C PRO A 146 -1.72 18.91 12.31
N ASN A 147 -1.69 20.18 12.70
CA ASN A 147 -1.20 21.26 11.83
C ASN A 147 0.30 21.07 11.51
N TYR A 148 0.82 21.84 10.54
CA TYR A 148 2.21 21.70 10.05
C TYR A 148 3.26 21.84 11.16
N ILE A 149 3.05 22.69 12.17
CA ILE A 149 3.97 22.86 13.30
C ILE A 149 4.02 21.58 14.14
N ASN A 150 2.85 21.06 14.54
CA ASN A 150 2.76 19.86 15.34
C ASN A 150 3.23 18.62 14.55
N SER A 151 3.02 18.59 13.24
CA SER A 151 3.55 17.53 12.36
C SER A 151 5.08 17.55 12.32
N LEU A 152 5.71 18.72 12.22
CA LEU A 152 7.17 18.85 12.26
C LEU A 152 7.72 18.43 13.62
N ILE A 153 7.12 18.94 14.71
CA ILE A 153 7.53 18.59 16.07
C ILE A 153 7.39 17.07 16.29
N GLY A 154 6.24 16.49 15.96
CA GLY A 154 5.98 15.06 16.10
C GLY A 154 6.94 14.22 15.26
N GLY A 155 7.20 14.63 14.01
CA GLY A 155 8.15 13.95 13.13
C GLY A 155 9.59 14.01 13.68
N PHE A 156 10.03 15.17 14.17
CA PHE A 156 11.37 15.34 14.75
C PHE A 156 11.55 14.51 16.02
N PHE A 157 10.59 14.57 16.94
CA PHE A 157 10.65 13.78 18.19
C PHE A 157 10.52 12.28 17.89
N GLY A 158 9.58 11.86 17.03
CA GLY A 158 9.40 10.46 16.68
C GLY A 158 10.65 9.87 16.03
N TYR A 159 11.21 10.55 15.03
CA TYR A 159 12.47 10.13 14.41
C TYR A 159 13.62 10.13 15.42
N GLY A 160 13.74 11.19 16.25
CA GLY A 160 14.80 11.31 17.24
C GLY A 160 14.81 10.18 18.27
N ILE A 161 13.62 9.76 18.76
CA ILE A 161 13.48 8.64 19.69
C ILE A 161 13.94 7.34 19.03
N ILE A 162 13.41 7.02 17.84
CA ILE A 162 13.76 5.80 17.13
C ILE A 162 15.25 5.78 16.78
N PHE A 163 15.77 6.89 16.25
CA PHE A 163 17.19 7.01 15.93
C PHE A 163 18.07 6.80 17.17
N SER A 164 17.68 7.37 18.32
CA SER A 164 18.41 7.17 19.58
C SER A 164 18.44 5.70 20.00
N ILE A 165 17.30 4.99 19.89
CA ILE A 165 17.21 3.56 20.22
C ILE A 165 18.15 2.76 19.29
N ILE A 166 18.10 3.01 17.97
CA ILE A 166 18.95 2.33 16.98
C ILE A 166 20.43 2.61 17.27
N PHE A 167 20.77 3.87 17.54
CA PHE A 167 22.15 4.29 17.85
C PHE A 167 22.68 3.58 19.08
N PHE A 168 21.95 3.60 20.20
CA PHE A 168 22.35 2.93 21.44
C PHE A 168 22.44 1.39 21.25
N TYR A 169 21.48 0.80 20.54
CA TYR A 169 21.52 -0.63 20.23
C TYR A 169 22.78 -1.02 19.44
N LYS A 170 23.10 -0.24 18.39
CA LYS A 170 24.31 -0.44 17.59
C LYS A 170 25.59 -0.31 18.43
N GLN A 171 25.65 0.65 19.35
CA GLN A 171 26.79 0.83 20.27
C GLN A 171 26.97 -0.36 21.20
N ILE A 172 25.86 -0.87 21.79
CA ILE A 172 25.90 -1.93 22.80
C ILE A 172 26.12 -3.30 22.14
N ARG A 173 25.39 -3.59 21.08
CA ARG A 173 25.37 -4.93 20.44
C ARG A 173 26.33 -5.08 19.26
N LYS A 174 26.88 -4.00 18.75
CA LYS A 174 27.75 -3.95 17.54
C LYS A 174 27.13 -4.64 16.32
N LYS A 175 25.80 -4.66 16.23
CA LYS A 175 25.02 -5.23 15.12
C LYS A 175 23.96 -4.22 14.69
N GLU A 176 23.62 -4.22 13.41
CA GLU A 176 22.49 -3.44 12.91
C GLU A 176 21.19 -4.14 13.33
N GLY A 177 20.32 -3.41 14.03
CA GLY A 177 19.09 -3.98 14.58
C GLY A 177 17.83 -3.70 13.75
N MET A 178 17.88 -2.64 12.93
CA MET A 178 16.70 -2.16 12.19
C MET A 178 17.13 -1.55 10.85
N GLY A 179 16.28 -1.66 9.82
CA GLY A 179 16.47 -1.00 8.52
C GLY A 179 16.07 0.47 8.56
N LEU A 180 16.49 1.24 7.54
CA LEU A 180 16.13 2.67 7.45
C LEU A 180 14.63 2.91 7.17
N GLY A 181 13.88 1.89 6.74
CA GLY A 181 12.45 1.96 6.47
C GLY A 181 11.56 1.54 7.64
N ASP A 182 12.16 0.88 8.63
CA ASP A 182 11.48 0.47 9.85
C ASP A 182 11.39 1.63 10.84
#